data_3d6cf7226590ee62f221edc7ee2355ec
#
_entry.id   3d6cf7226590ee62f221edc7ee2355ec
#
_cell.length_a   1.000
_cell.length_b   1.000
_cell.length_c   1.000
_cell.angle_alpha   90.00
_cell.angle_beta   90.00
_cell.angle_gamma   90.00
#
_symmetry.space_group_name_H-M   'P 1'
#
loop_
_entity.id
_entity.type
_entity.pdbx_description
1 polymer ?
#
loop_
_entity_poly.entity_id
_entity_poly.type
_entity_poly.pdbx_seq_one_letter_code
_entity_poly.pdbx_strand_id
1 'polypeptide(L)'
;KLDLQGPATVRVMTKLLKDPEAVFDKLPYFSFKGDIELANSDIFLADGTPIFLSRTGYTGEQGFEIFVPYDKIVDIWNRILEAGKDEGVIPCGLAARDSVRAGAVLPLSQQDIGPWAFVNNPWPFTLPKDENGNWTKNFFGRSALEEALASGNVTYTYAYCGFDPRKVTSPDHDTHPQVLLDGEVIGDVLTCVADVSIGRVDGVITSVASPEKPEGFAPKGLVCGFVRVNRPLENGTKLTLADPRRKIQVETVTDIRPARTARKKLGSL
;
A
#
# COMPACT_ATOMS: atom_id res chain seq x y z
N LYS A 1 10.26 -9.88 12.63
CA LYS A 1 10.18 -9.55 11.19
C LYS A 1 10.75 -8.16 10.95
N LEU A 2 11.50 -8.00 9.87
CA LEU A 2 12.00 -6.75 9.34
C LEU A 2 11.43 -6.53 7.94
N ASP A 3 11.21 -5.26 7.56
CA ASP A 3 10.79 -4.87 6.21
C ASP A 3 11.90 -4.04 5.59
N LEU A 4 12.45 -4.50 4.46
CA LEU A 4 13.37 -3.73 3.63
C LEU A 4 12.69 -3.49 2.29
N GLN A 5 12.35 -2.23 1.99
CA GLN A 5 11.50 -1.85 0.86
C GLN A 5 12.17 -0.74 0.04
N GLY A 6 12.00 -0.80 -1.27
CA GLY A 6 12.51 0.21 -2.19
C GLY A 6 13.42 -0.38 -3.28
N PRO A 7 13.81 0.43 -4.28
CA PRO A 7 14.52 -0.05 -5.47
C PRO A 7 15.93 -0.61 -5.18
N ALA A 8 16.56 -0.20 -4.07
CA ALA A 8 17.89 -0.68 -3.68
C ALA A 8 17.88 -2.04 -2.96
N THR A 9 16.71 -2.57 -2.63
CA THR A 9 16.55 -3.75 -1.75
C THR A 9 17.36 -4.97 -2.19
N VAL A 10 17.39 -5.27 -3.50
CA VAL A 10 18.14 -6.41 -4.03
C VAL A 10 19.64 -6.21 -3.81
N ARG A 11 20.17 -5.01 -4.09
CA ARG A 11 21.61 -4.71 -3.90
C ARG A 11 22.02 -4.83 -2.44
N VAL A 12 21.16 -4.37 -1.51
CA VAL A 12 21.41 -4.49 -0.07
C VAL A 12 21.40 -5.95 0.37
N MET A 13 20.37 -6.72 -0.04
CA MET A 13 20.27 -8.12 0.35
C MET A 13 21.36 -8.99 -0.27
N THR A 14 21.86 -8.66 -1.47
CA THR A 14 23.03 -9.32 -2.07
C THR A 14 24.27 -9.27 -1.17
N LYS A 15 24.47 -8.17 -0.44
CA LYS A 15 25.59 -8.01 0.50
C LYS A 15 25.42 -8.83 1.80
N LEU A 16 24.20 -9.27 2.11
CA LEU A 16 23.85 -9.92 3.38
C LEU A 16 23.62 -11.42 3.24
N LEU A 17 23.18 -11.90 2.09
CA LEU A 17 22.86 -13.30 1.83
C LEU A 17 24.12 -14.13 1.62
N LYS A 18 24.09 -15.39 2.06
CA LYS A 18 25.15 -16.36 1.81
C LYS A 18 25.22 -16.77 0.33
N ASP A 19 24.09 -16.96 -0.30
CA ASP A 19 23.94 -17.31 -1.72
C ASP A 19 22.80 -16.47 -2.35
N PRO A 20 23.08 -15.23 -2.73
CA PRO A 20 22.06 -14.34 -3.28
C PRO A 20 21.51 -14.83 -4.62
N GLU A 21 22.31 -15.48 -5.48
CA GLU A 21 21.87 -15.98 -6.77
C GLU A 21 20.81 -17.06 -6.61
N ALA A 22 21.05 -18.05 -5.76
CA ALA A 22 20.10 -19.12 -5.47
C ALA A 22 18.83 -18.58 -4.79
N VAL A 23 18.96 -17.60 -3.91
CA VAL A 23 17.82 -16.99 -3.22
C VAL A 23 16.93 -16.22 -4.19
N PHE A 24 17.50 -15.43 -5.10
CA PHE A 24 16.72 -14.61 -6.03
C PHE A 24 16.26 -15.36 -7.28
N ASP A 25 16.86 -16.54 -7.58
CA ASP A 25 16.37 -17.37 -8.67
C ASP A 25 14.93 -17.81 -8.41
N LYS A 26 14.06 -17.60 -9.42
CA LYS A 26 12.64 -18.00 -9.35
C LYS A 26 11.90 -17.50 -8.08
N LEU A 27 12.19 -16.27 -7.64
CA LEU A 27 11.46 -15.60 -6.58
C LEU A 27 10.51 -14.53 -7.15
N PRO A 28 9.32 -14.92 -7.69
CA PRO A 28 8.36 -13.97 -8.22
C PRO A 28 7.70 -13.14 -7.13
N TYR A 29 7.02 -12.07 -7.55
CA TYR A 29 6.23 -11.25 -6.63
C TYR A 29 5.15 -12.09 -5.94
N PHE A 30 4.93 -11.88 -4.63
CA PHE A 30 4.06 -12.68 -3.75
C PHE A 30 4.52 -14.14 -3.58
N SER A 31 5.82 -14.38 -3.56
CA SER A 31 6.41 -15.66 -3.20
C SER A 31 7.45 -15.53 -2.09
N PHE A 32 7.92 -16.63 -1.59
CA PHE A 32 8.91 -16.69 -0.52
C PHE A 32 9.92 -17.80 -0.74
N LYS A 33 11.02 -17.74 -0.01
CA LYS A 33 12.02 -18.81 0.16
C LYS A 33 12.39 -18.99 1.62
N GLY A 34 12.90 -20.16 1.96
CA GLY A 34 13.16 -20.59 3.33
C GLY A 34 11.92 -21.16 4.00
N ASP A 35 12.01 -21.43 5.29
CA ASP A 35 10.93 -21.97 6.11
C ASP A 35 10.59 -21.01 7.24
N ILE A 36 9.30 -20.87 7.56
CA ILE A 36 8.84 -20.02 8.67
C ILE A 36 9.30 -20.59 10.02
N GLU A 37 9.47 -21.89 10.12
CA GLU A 37 10.22 -22.55 11.18
C GLU A 37 11.71 -22.46 10.83
N LEU A 38 12.35 -21.38 11.18
CA LEU A 38 13.71 -21.02 10.76
C LEU A 38 14.75 -22.13 10.91
N ALA A 39 14.54 -23.06 11.85
CA ALA A 39 15.40 -24.23 12.01
C ALA A 39 15.41 -25.16 10.78
N ASN A 40 14.36 -25.14 9.96
CA ASN A 40 14.22 -25.94 8.74
C ASN A 40 14.58 -25.14 7.48
N SER A 41 14.94 -23.86 7.62
CA SER A 41 15.22 -23.00 6.47
C SER A 41 16.47 -23.46 5.72
N ASP A 42 16.39 -23.41 4.40
CA ASP A 42 17.47 -23.71 3.44
C ASP A 42 18.18 -22.47 2.94
N ILE A 43 17.76 -21.26 3.40
CA ILE A 43 18.40 -19.97 3.05
C ILE A 43 18.98 -19.28 4.28
N PHE A 44 20.15 -18.66 4.10
CA PHE A 44 20.94 -18.13 5.20
C PHE A 44 21.52 -16.75 4.87
N LEU A 45 21.74 -15.97 5.92
CA LEU A 45 22.68 -14.84 5.85
C LEU A 45 24.12 -15.34 5.78
N ALA A 46 25.06 -14.47 5.42
CA ALA A 46 26.47 -14.79 5.26
C ALA A 46 27.14 -15.39 6.51
N ASP A 47 26.63 -15.07 7.70
CA ASP A 47 27.08 -15.61 8.98
C ASP A 47 26.46 -16.96 9.34
N GLY A 48 25.64 -17.53 8.46
CA GLY A 48 24.92 -18.78 8.69
C GLY A 48 23.61 -18.64 9.45
N THR A 49 23.14 -17.46 9.77
CA THR A 49 21.84 -17.24 10.40
C THR A 49 20.72 -17.65 9.42
N PRO A 50 19.83 -18.60 9.78
CA PRO A 50 18.72 -19.00 8.95
C PRO A 50 17.69 -17.89 8.87
N ILE A 51 17.07 -17.70 7.69
CA ILE A 51 16.02 -16.70 7.48
C ILE A 51 14.86 -17.30 6.67
N PHE A 52 13.69 -16.66 6.78
CA PHE A 52 12.59 -16.78 5.83
C PHE A 52 12.45 -15.44 5.12
N LEU A 53 12.47 -15.45 3.80
CA LEU A 53 12.45 -14.26 2.96
C LEU A 53 11.21 -14.26 2.07
N SER A 54 10.32 -13.32 2.30
CA SER A 54 9.12 -13.13 1.47
C SER A 54 9.29 -11.91 0.55
N ARG A 55 9.04 -12.10 -0.74
CA ARG A 55 8.98 -11.01 -1.71
C ARG A 55 7.62 -10.34 -1.66
N THR A 56 7.35 -9.72 -0.56
CA THR A 56 6.13 -8.99 -0.23
C THR A 56 6.47 -7.65 0.41
N GLY A 57 5.47 -6.81 0.59
CA GLY A 57 5.61 -5.53 1.26
C GLY A 57 4.33 -4.72 1.21
N TYR A 58 4.34 -3.59 1.89
CA TYR A 58 3.19 -2.70 2.04
C TYR A 58 3.49 -1.28 1.55
N THR A 59 4.22 -1.20 0.44
CA THR A 59 4.70 0.08 -0.12
C THR A 59 4.41 0.24 -1.61
N GLY A 60 4.07 -0.86 -2.30
CA GLY A 60 4.00 -0.88 -3.76
C GLY A 60 5.36 -0.90 -4.45
N GLU A 61 6.45 -0.90 -3.69
CA GLU A 61 7.81 -0.94 -4.22
C GLU A 61 8.40 -2.35 -4.12
N GLN A 62 9.48 -2.59 -4.86
CA GLN A 62 10.27 -3.81 -4.73
C GLN A 62 10.79 -3.92 -3.30
N GLY A 63 10.67 -5.10 -2.69
CA GLY A 63 11.07 -5.26 -1.31
C GLY A 63 10.90 -6.65 -0.77
N PHE A 64 11.39 -6.83 0.45
CA PHE A 64 11.32 -8.08 1.18
C PHE A 64 10.82 -7.88 2.61
N GLU A 65 10.05 -8.85 3.07
CA GLU A 65 9.78 -9.08 4.48
C GLU A 65 10.70 -10.22 4.95
N ILE A 66 11.52 -9.95 5.95
CA ILE A 66 12.61 -10.81 6.39
C ILE A 66 12.30 -11.30 7.80
N PHE A 67 12.12 -12.60 7.97
CA PHE A 67 11.89 -13.21 9.26
C PHE A 67 13.21 -13.85 9.73
N VAL A 68 13.58 -13.54 10.95
CA VAL A 68 14.87 -13.89 11.55
C VAL A 68 14.68 -14.36 12.99
N PRO A 69 15.64 -15.10 13.60
CA PRO A 69 15.58 -15.43 15.00
C PRO A 69 15.40 -14.17 15.88
N TYR A 70 14.59 -14.28 16.92
CA TYR A 70 14.23 -13.15 17.78
C TYR A 70 15.45 -12.47 18.42
N ASP A 71 16.38 -13.26 18.91
CA ASP A 71 17.63 -12.78 19.53
C ASP A 71 18.62 -12.13 18.56
N LYS A 72 18.43 -12.29 17.25
CA LYS A 72 19.26 -11.70 16.18
C LYS A 72 18.67 -10.45 15.55
N ILE A 73 17.43 -10.09 15.87
CA ILE A 73 16.70 -9.07 15.11
C ILE A 73 17.35 -7.69 15.14
N VAL A 74 17.94 -7.28 16.28
CA VAL A 74 18.62 -5.97 16.43
C VAL A 74 19.95 -5.96 15.67
N ASP A 75 20.71 -7.05 15.74
CA ASP A 75 21.96 -7.19 15.00
C ASP A 75 21.70 -7.12 13.49
N ILE A 76 20.72 -7.88 12.99
CA ILE A 76 20.39 -7.91 11.57
C ILE A 76 19.84 -6.55 11.09
N TRP A 77 19.04 -5.85 11.90
CA TRP A 77 18.62 -4.49 11.62
C TRP A 77 19.81 -3.56 11.39
N ASN A 78 20.79 -3.59 12.29
CA ASN A 78 21.99 -2.75 12.18
C ASN A 78 22.84 -3.12 10.95
N ARG A 79 22.94 -4.42 10.64
CA ARG A 79 23.63 -4.90 9.43
C ARG A 79 22.94 -4.47 8.13
N ILE A 80 21.61 -4.45 8.10
CA ILE A 80 20.84 -3.93 6.95
C ILE A 80 21.15 -2.44 6.76
N LEU A 81 21.15 -1.65 7.83
CA LEU A 81 21.45 -0.22 7.77
C LEU A 81 22.89 0.03 7.29
N GLU A 82 23.86 -0.73 7.78
CA GLU A 82 25.26 -0.59 7.36
C GLU A 82 25.44 -1.03 5.90
N ALA A 83 24.90 -2.17 5.50
CA ALA A 83 24.98 -2.66 4.13
C ALA A 83 24.28 -1.74 3.13
N GLY A 84 23.25 -1.03 3.58
CA GLY A 84 22.43 -0.12 2.80
C GLY A 84 22.88 1.34 2.83
N LYS A 85 23.91 1.69 3.58
CA LYS A 85 24.34 3.08 3.79
C LYS A 85 24.62 3.82 2.48
N ASP A 86 25.42 3.22 1.61
CA ASP A 86 25.76 3.80 0.31
C ASP A 86 24.61 3.71 -0.71
N GLU A 87 23.59 2.93 -0.41
CA GLU A 87 22.36 2.78 -1.22
C GLU A 87 21.25 3.73 -0.76
N GLY A 88 21.49 4.55 0.26
CA GLY A 88 20.52 5.49 0.81
C GLY A 88 19.42 4.85 1.68
N VAL A 89 19.67 3.69 2.28
CA VAL A 89 18.73 3.05 3.21
C VAL A 89 18.65 3.86 4.50
N ILE A 90 17.43 4.16 4.91
CA ILE A 90 17.12 4.88 6.14
C ILE A 90 16.01 4.18 6.94
N PRO A 91 16.02 4.28 8.27
CA PRO A 91 14.90 3.87 9.10
C PRO A 91 13.64 4.68 8.76
N CYS A 92 12.48 4.00 8.67
CA CYS A 92 11.21 4.62 8.37
C CYS A 92 10.20 4.38 9.50
N GLY A 93 9.53 5.44 9.93
CA GLY A 93 8.46 5.36 10.93
C GLY A 93 7.09 5.06 10.33
N LEU A 94 6.07 4.96 11.19
CA LEU A 94 4.70 4.64 10.80
C LEU A 94 4.10 5.66 9.83
N ALA A 95 4.40 6.95 9.98
CA ALA A 95 3.88 7.98 9.08
C ALA A 95 4.41 7.83 7.64
N ALA A 96 5.69 7.47 7.48
CA ALA A 96 6.25 7.16 6.16
C ALA A 96 5.58 5.91 5.55
N ARG A 97 5.42 4.86 6.36
CA ARG A 97 4.74 3.64 5.95
C ARG A 97 3.29 3.90 5.52
N ASP A 98 2.56 4.76 6.26
CA ASP A 98 1.18 5.12 5.96
C ASP A 98 1.06 5.94 4.65
N SER A 99 1.99 6.88 4.44
CA SER A 99 2.10 7.64 3.19
C SER A 99 2.31 6.72 1.97
N VAL A 100 3.29 5.84 2.02
CA VAL A 100 3.64 5.01 0.84
C VAL A 100 2.60 3.93 0.56
N ARG A 101 1.96 3.34 1.60
CA ARG A 101 0.91 2.35 1.40
C ARG A 101 -0.34 2.97 0.76
N ALA A 102 -0.75 4.16 1.22
CA ALA A 102 -1.91 4.86 0.65
C ALA A 102 -1.65 5.26 -0.80
N GLY A 103 -0.48 5.79 -1.12
CA GLY A 103 -0.06 6.05 -2.51
C GLY A 103 0.00 4.79 -3.38
N ALA A 104 0.16 3.62 -2.78
CA ALA A 104 0.10 2.34 -3.47
C ALA A 104 -1.31 1.73 -3.54
N VAL A 105 -2.33 2.44 -3.04
CA VAL A 105 -3.74 1.97 -2.95
C VAL A 105 -3.84 0.69 -2.10
N LEU A 106 -3.13 0.65 -0.97
CA LEU A 106 -3.15 -0.46 -0.03
C LEU A 106 -3.93 -0.07 1.23
N PRO A 107 -5.17 -0.55 1.41
CA PRO A 107 -6.00 -0.21 2.56
C PRO A 107 -5.44 -0.81 3.85
N LEU A 108 -5.60 -0.08 4.95
CA LEU A 108 -5.20 -0.53 6.28
C LEU A 108 -6.34 -1.29 6.96
N SER A 109 -6.02 -2.46 7.50
CA SER A 109 -6.96 -3.25 8.31
C SER A 109 -7.47 -2.44 9.50
N GLN A 110 -8.75 -2.57 9.82
CA GLN A 110 -9.49 -1.88 10.89
C GLN A 110 -9.71 -0.37 10.66
N GLN A 111 -8.93 0.28 9.80
CA GLN A 111 -9.13 1.69 9.47
C GLN A 111 -9.86 1.85 8.14
N ASP A 112 -9.34 1.26 7.06
CA ASP A 112 -9.92 1.33 5.72
C ASP A 112 -10.77 0.10 5.40
N ILE A 113 -10.51 -1.01 6.09
CA ILE A 113 -11.29 -2.25 6.10
C ILE A 113 -11.78 -2.46 7.53
N GLY A 114 -13.01 -2.04 7.81
CA GLY A 114 -13.61 -2.09 9.15
C GLY A 114 -14.73 -3.14 9.25
N PRO A 115 -15.54 -3.08 10.31
CA PRO A 115 -16.63 -4.02 10.58
C PRO A 115 -17.88 -3.71 9.72
N TRP A 116 -17.69 -3.49 8.44
CA TRP A 116 -18.76 -3.27 7.45
C TRP A 116 -18.57 -4.17 6.24
N ALA A 117 -19.65 -4.39 5.49
CA ALA A 117 -19.61 -5.23 4.31
C ALA A 117 -18.64 -4.71 3.25
N PHE A 118 -17.72 -5.55 2.84
CA PHE A 118 -16.63 -5.22 1.92
C PHE A 118 -17.09 -5.49 0.47
N VAL A 119 -17.92 -4.63 -0.08
CA VAL A 119 -18.53 -4.80 -1.41
C VAL A 119 -17.80 -4.11 -2.54
N ASN A 120 -17.04 -3.08 -2.23
CA ASN A 120 -16.20 -2.39 -3.20
C ASN A 120 -14.86 -2.06 -2.55
N ASN A 121 -13.79 -2.52 -3.15
CA ASN A 121 -12.43 -2.28 -2.69
C ASN A 121 -11.49 -2.10 -3.88
N PRO A 122 -10.27 -1.56 -3.69
CA PRO A 122 -9.30 -1.39 -4.77
C PRO A 122 -8.82 -2.72 -5.39
N TRP A 123 -9.21 -3.86 -4.85
CA TRP A 123 -8.80 -5.20 -5.31
C TRP A 123 -10.00 -6.06 -5.71
N PRO A 124 -10.73 -5.72 -6.78
CA PRO A 124 -11.93 -6.44 -7.20
C PRO A 124 -11.65 -7.91 -7.53
N PHE A 125 -10.41 -8.28 -7.83
CA PHE A 125 -10.00 -9.66 -8.09
C PHE A 125 -10.12 -10.59 -6.86
N THR A 126 -10.24 -10.07 -5.64
CA THR A 126 -10.41 -10.87 -4.42
C THR A 126 -11.75 -11.58 -4.40
N LEU A 127 -12.78 -10.94 -4.95
CA LEU A 127 -14.14 -11.46 -5.11
C LEU A 127 -14.57 -11.36 -6.59
N PRO A 128 -13.97 -12.16 -7.48
CA PRO A 128 -14.26 -12.07 -8.91
C PRO A 128 -15.68 -12.49 -9.21
N LYS A 129 -16.29 -11.80 -10.16
CA LYS A 129 -17.64 -12.08 -10.67
C LYS A 129 -17.57 -12.57 -12.12
N ASP A 130 -18.54 -13.38 -12.50
CA ASP A 130 -18.79 -13.77 -13.90
C ASP A 130 -19.48 -12.63 -14.69
N GLU A 131 -19.76 -12.87 -15.97
CA GLU A 131 -20.43 -11.93 -16.86
C GLU A 131 -21.88 -11.59 -16.43
N ASN A 132 -22.50 -12.44 -15.63
CA ASN A 132 -23.83 -12.24 -15.06
C ASN A 132 -23.81 -11.54 -13.70
N GLY A 133 -22.62 -11.19 -13.18
CA GLY A 133 -22.43 -10.53 -11.90
C GLY A 133 -22.44 -11.47 -10.68
N ASN A 134 -22.44 -12.80 -10.88
CA ASN A 134 -22.37 -13.76 -9.79
C ASN A 134 -20.92 -14.01 -9.36
N TRP A 135 -20.68 -14.18 -8.06
CA TRP A 135 -19.35 -14.56 -7.59
C TRP A 135 -18.95 -15.95 -8.08
N THR A 136 -17.76 -16.04 -8.66
CA THR A 136 -17.22 -17.29 -9.21
C THR A 136 -16.58 -18.19 -8.14
N LYS A 137 -16.40 -17.68 -6.91
CA LYS A 137 -15.84 -18.41 -5.78
C LYS A 137 -16.88 -18.63 -4.69
N ASN A 138 -16.74 -19.79 -4.01
CA ASN A 138 -17.38 -19.99 -2.72
C ASN A 138 -16.38 -19.56 -1.63
N PHE A 139 -16.76 -18.64 -0.75
CA PHE A 139 -15.91 -18.09 0.30
C PHE A 139 -16.67 -17.95 1.61
N PHE A 140 -15.91 -17.98 2.72
CA PHE A 140 -16.49 -17.79 4.03
C PHE A 140 -17.11 -16.38 4.14
N GLY A 141 -18.36 -16.30 4.61
CA GLY A 141 -19.12 -15.04 4.70
C GLY A 141 -19.90 -14.65 3.43
N ARG A 142 -19.93 -15.49 2.38
CA ARG A 142 -20.65 -15.18 1.14
C ARG A 142 -22.12 -14.91 1.40
N SER A 143 -22.82 -15.76 2.14
CA SER A 143 -24.24 -15.60 2.45
C SER A 143 -24.54 -14.30 3.21
N ALA A 144 -23.70 -13.95 4.17
CA ALA A 144 -23.84 -12.70 4.93
C ALA A 144 -23.64 -11.48 4.04
N LEU A 145 -22.72 -11.54 3.07
CA LEU A 145 -22.50 -10.46 2.11
C LEU A 145 -23.66 -10.35 1.12
N GLU A 146 -24.20 -11.47 0.65
CA GLU A 146 -25.40 -11.50 -0.20
C GLU A 146 -26.63 -10.91 0.51
N GLU A 147 -26.82 -11.23 1.79
CA GLU A 147 -27.88 -10.66 2.62
C GLU A 147 -27.69 -9.15 2.83
N ALA A 148 -26.47 -8.69 3.13
CA ALA A 148 -26.15 -7.27 3.28
C ALA A 148 -26.43 -6.50 1.98
N LEU A 149 -26.05 -7.05 0.83
CA LEU A 149 -26.34 -6.46 -0.49
C LEU A 149 -27.86 -6.39 -0.76
N ALA A 150 -28.60 -7.46 -0.48
CA ALA A 150 -30.03 -7.53 -0.69
C ALA A 150 -30.81 -6.55 0.22
N SER A 151 -30.34 -6.34 1.45
CA SER A 151 -30.93 -5.37 2.38
C SER A 151 -30.56 -3.91 2.08
N GLY A 152 -29.58 -3.65 1.19
CA GLY A 152 -29.03 -2.32 0.94
C GLY A 152 -28.17 -1.76 2.08
N ASN A 153 -27.90 -2.55 3.11
CA ASN A 153 -27.08 -2.14 4.24
C ASN A 153 -25.58 -2.33 3.96
N VAL A 154 -25.09 -1.64 2.93
CA VAL A 154 -23.70 -1.68 2.52
C VAL A 154 -23.12 -0.29 2.35
N THR A 155 -21.82 -0.19 2.55
CA THR A 155 -21.03 1.01 2.24
C THR A 155 -19.95 0.65 1.24
N TYR A 156 -19.38 1.67 0.61
CA TYR A 156 -18.40 1.52 -0.46
C TYR A 156 -17.11 2.24 -0.06
N THR A 157 -15.98 1.56 -0.22
CA THR A 157 -14.67 2.15 0.04
C THR A 157 -13.98 2.49 -1.28
N TYR A 158 -13.59 3.75 -1.44
CA TYR A 158 -12.88 4.24 -2.61
C TYR A 158 -11.53 4.85 -2.22
N ALA A 159 -10.53 4.61 -3.06
CA ALA A 159 -9.31 5.40 -3.03
C ALA A 159 -9.57 6.77 -3.68
N TYR A 160 -8.86 7.78 -3.21
CA TYR A 160 -8.92 9.12 -3.77
C TYR A 160 -7.53 9.76 -3.87
N CYS A 161 -7.40 10.74 -4.76
CA CYS A 161 -6.23 11.60 -4.87
C CYS A 161 -6.68 13.06 -5.00
N GLY A 162 -5.99 13.96 -4.31
CA GLY A 162 -6.23 15.40 -4.38
C GLY A 162 -5.35 16.12 -5.40
N PHE A 163 -5.30 17.46 -5.26
CA PHE A 163 -4.58 18.32 -6.18
C PHE A 163 -3.36 18.98 -5.54
N ASP A 164 -3.23 18.90 -4.24
CA ASP A 164 -2.13 19.41 -3.42
C ASP A 164 -1.95 18.55 -2.15
N PRO A 165 -0.93 18.76 -1.31
CA PRO A 165 -0.67 17.94 -0.13
C PRO A 165 -1.53 18.28 1.10
N ARG A 166 -2.48 19.21 1.02
CA ARG A 166 -3.32 19.60 2.17
C ARG A 166 -4.22 18.46 2.59
N LYS A 167 -4.30 18.24 3.90
CA LYS A 167 -5.05 17.15 4.53
C LYS A 167 -6.18 17.69 5.38
N VAL A 168 -7.25 16.91 5.50
CA VAL A 168 -8.22 17.03 6.59
C VAL A 168 -7.77 16.13 7.75
N THR A 169 -8.17 16.46 8.97
CA THR A 169 -7.78 15.75 10.18
C THR A 169 -8.99 15.52 11.07
N SER A 170 -9.02 14.36 11.71
CA SER A 170 -10.00 14.10 12.77
C SER A 170 -9.77 15.05 13.94
N PRO A 171 -10.81 15.69 14.47
CA PRO A 171 -10.69 16.53 15.66
C PRO A 171 -10.41 15.69 16.93
N ASP A 172 -10.87 14.46 16.96
CA ASP A 172 -10.69 13.48 18.03
C ASP A 172 -10.69 12.04 17.45
N HIS A 173 -10.59 11.02 18.32
CA HIS A 173 -10.56 9.62 17.93
C HIS A 173 -11.89 9.11 17.35
N ASP A 174 -13.01 9.71 17.72
CA ASP A 174 -14.35 9.21 17.42
C ASP A 174 -15.00 9.96 16.24
N THR A 175 -14.40 11.09 15.81
CA THR A 175 -14.96 11.96 14.78
C THR A 175 -14.11 11.88 13.52
N HIS A 176 -14.66 11.31 12.46
CA HIS A 176 -14.02 11.33 11.14
C HIS A 176 -14.35 12.62 10.37
N PRO A 177 -13.42 13.13 9.55
CA PRO A 177 -13.74 14.15 8.57
C PRO A 177 -14.79 13.64 7.58
N GLN A 178 -15.66 14.54 7.13
CA GLN A 178 -16.79 14.21 6.27
C GLN A 178 -16.40 14.17 4.80
N VAL A 179 -17.10 13.32 4.06
CA VAL A 179 -17.08 13.29 2.59
C VAL A 179 -18.38 13.89 2.06
N LEU A 180 -18.25 14.90 1.20
CA LEU A 180 -19.39 15.57 0.57
C LEU A 180 -19.35 15.41 -0.94
N LEU A 181 -20.53 15.15 -1.51
CA LEU A 181 -20.81 15.17 -2.94
C LEU A 181 -21.89 16.23 -3.17
N ASP A 182 -21.62 17.24 -3.98
CA ASP A 182 -22.54 18.36 -4.28
C ASP A 182 -23.14 19.04 -3.04
N GLY A 183 -22.36 19.07 -1.94
CA GLY A 183 -22.75 19.66 -0.66
C GLY A 183 -23.48 18.72 0.29
N GLU A 184 -23.90 17.54 -0.14
CA GLU A 184 -24.50 16.50 0.68
C GLU A 184 -23.41 15.66 1.37
N VAL A 185 -23.53 15.39 2.66
CA VAL A 185 -22.66 14.46 3.38
C VAL A 185 -23.03 13.03 2.99
N ILE A 186 -22.11 12.32 2.37
CA ILE A 186 -22.31 10.93 1.88
C ILE A 186 -21.45 9.90 2.60
N GLY A 187 -20.56 10.31 3.51
CA GLY A 187 -19.70 9.38 4.22
C GLY A 187 -18.56 10.04 4.97
N ASP A 188 -17.56 9.22 5.28
CA ASP A 188 -16.44 9.54 6.15
C ASP A 188 -15.10 9.33 5.46
N VAL A 189 -14.10 10.13 5.85
CA VAL A 189 -12.71 9.95 5.45
C VAL A 189 -12.06 8.93 6.39
N LEU A 190 -11.52 7.84 5.84
CA LEU A 190 -10.86 6.79 6.60
C LEU A 190 -9.36 7.04 6.73
N THR A 191 -8.68 7.27 5.60
CA THR A 191 -7.26 7.64 5.54
C THR A 191 -7.09 8.95 4.79
N CYS A 192 -6.30 9.86 5.34
CA CYS A 192 -5.94 11.13 4.70
C CYS A 192 -4.46 11.44 4.96
N VAL A 193 -3.60 11.10 4.02
CA VAL A 193 -2.15 11.31 4.08
C VAL A 193 -1.64 11.99 2.82
N ALA A 194 -0.38 12.41 2.80
CA ALA A 194 0.25 12.92 1.60
C ALA A 194 1.33 11.95 1.12
N ASP A 195 1.26 11.51 -0.13
CA ASP A 195 2.38 10.84 -0.79
C ASP A 195 3.27 11.92 -1.42
N VAL A 196 4.47 12.11 -0.87
CA VAL A 196 5.41 13.17 -1.30
C VAL A 196 6.16 12.80 -2.58
N SER A 197 6.04 11.57 -3.06
CA SER A 197 6.70 11.10 -4.28
C SER A 197 5.91 11.39 -5.55
N ILE A 198 4.71 11.96 -5.44
CA ILE A 198 3.81 12.23 -6.57
C ILE A 198 3.44 13.71 -6.69
N GLY A 199 3.12 14.11 -7.91
CA GLY A 199 2.58 15.42 -8.28
C GLY A 199 1.70 15.30 -9.51
N ARG A 200 1.18 16.40 -10.01
CA ARG A 200 0.45 16.43 -11.29
C ARG A 200 1.25 17.20 -12.34
N VAL A 201 1.36 16.57 -13.50
CA VAL A 201 1.91 17.18 -14.73
C VAL A 201 0.79 17.15 -15.76
N ASP A 202 0.36 18.31 -16.23
CA ASP A 202 -0.77 18.46 -17.17
C ASP A 202 -2.05 17.71 -16.71
N GLY A 203 -2.33 17.76 -15.41
CA GLY A 203 -3.48 17.07 -14.79
C GLY A 203 -3.28 15.58 -14.48
N VAL A 204 -2.23 14.95 -15.02
CA VAL A 204 -1.92 13.52 -14.82
C VAL A 204 -1.06 13.33 -13.57
N ILE A 205 -1.45 12.35 -12.73
CA ILE A 205 -0.64 11.97 -11.57
C ILE A 205 0.68 11.35 -12.08
N THR A 206 1.78 11.95 -11.69
CA THR A 206 3.14 11.55 -12.06
C THR A 206 3.96 11.30 -10.81
N SER A 207 4.77 10.24 -10.78
CA SER A 207 5.65 9.92 -9.66
C SER A 207 7.12 10.18 -10.00
N VAL A 208 7.96 10.23 -8.97
CA VAL A 208 9.42 10.30 -9.16
C VAL A 208 9.99 9.10 -9.92
N ALA A 209 9.26 8.00 -9.97
CA ALA A 209 9.63 6.78 -10.70
C ALA A 209 9.01 6.69 -12.11
N SER A 210 8.15 7.66 -12.50
CA SER A 210 7.53 7.66 -13.84
C SER A 210 8.59 7.90 -14.93
N PRO A 211 8.64 7.06 -15.97
CA PRO A 211 9.61 7.21 -17.07
C PRO A 211 9.46 8.54 -17.82
N GLU A 212 8.21 8.99 -17.98
CA GLU A 212 7.84 10.19 -18.74
C GLU A 212 7.86 11.48 -17.88
N LYS A 213 8.35 11.41 -16.64
CA LYS A 213 8.42 12.61 -15.82
C LYS A 213 9.32 13.68 -16.44
N PRO A 214 8.95 14.96 -16.34
CA PRO A 214 9.82 16.05 -16.82
C PRO A 214 11.17 16.05 -16.10
N GLU A 215 12.20 16.52 -16.81
CA GLU A 215 13.51 16.77 -16.19
C GLU A 215 13.36 17.74 -15.01
N GLY A 216 14.03 17.47 -13.91
CA GLY A 216 13.93 18.26 -12.67
C GLY A 216 12.60 18.11 -11.91
N PHE A 217 11.76 17.13 -12.25
CA PHE A 217 10.49 16.92 -11.55
C PHE A 217 10.71 16.69 -10.06
N ALA A 218 10.26 17.66 -9.25
CA ALA A 218 10.34 17.66 -7.79
C ALA A 218 8.93 17.90 -7.21
N PRO A 219 8.13 16.86 -7.02
CA PRO A 219 6.75 16.98 -6.56
C PRO A 219 6.70 17.46 -5.11
N LYS A 220 5.67 18.26 -4.80
CA LYS A 220 5.36 18.69 -3.42
C LYS A 220 4.50 17.66 -2.68
N GLY A 221 4.06 16.62 -3.36
CA GLY A 221 3.14 15.63 -2.87
C GLY A 221 1.68 15.92 -3.22
N LEU A 222 0.86 14.88 -3.15
CA LEU A 222 -0.59 14.98 -3.27
C LEU A 222 -1.23 14.28 -2.07
N VAL A 223 -2.33 14.86 -1.56
CA VAL A 223 -3.16 14.16 -0.57
C VAL A 223 -3.80 12.94 -1.22
N CYS A 224 -3.79 11.83 -0.49
CA CYS A 224 -4.40 10.59 -0.93
C CYS A 224 -4.88 9.77 0.26
N GLY A 225 -5.69 8.77 0.00
CA GLY A 225 -6.21 7.88 1.03
C GLY A 225 -7.47 7.16 0.61
N PHE A 226 -8.32 6.92 1.59
CA PHE A 226 -9.56 6.16 1.41
C PHE A 226 -10.74 6.88 2.05
N VAL A 227 -11.89 6.74 1.41
CA VAL A 227 -13.20 7.21 1.91
C VAL A 227 -14.16 6.05 1.99
N ARG A 228 -15.09 6.08 2.94
CA ARG A 228 -16.25 5.21 3.01
C ARG A 228 -17.50 6.03 2.76
N VAL A 229 -18.32 5.61 1.80
CA VAL A 229 -19.51 6.34 1.37
C VAL A 229 -20.75 5.42 1.31
N ASN A 230 -21.93 6.01 1.36
CA ASN A 230 -23.22 5.31 1.43
C ASN A 230 -23.83 4.94 0.05
N ARG A 231 -23.14 5.25 -1.03
CA ARG A 231 -23.60 5.00 -2.41
C ARG A 231 -22.44 4.68 -3.34
N PRO A 232 -22.66 3.98 -4.46
CA PRO A 232 -21.62 3.75 -5.45
C PRO A 232 -21.22 5.07 -6.13
N LEU A 233 -19.91 5.17 -6.42
CA LEU A 233 -19.30 6.30 -7.14
C LEU A 233 -18.54 5.77 -8.35
N GLU A 234 -18.48 6.60 -9.40
CA GLU A 234 -17.62 6.35 -10.55
C GLU A 234 -16.19 6.84 -10.30
N ASN A 235 -15.25 6.28 -11.07
CA ASN A 235 -13.88 6.77 -11.08
C ASN A 235 -13.84 8.20 -11.64
N GLY A 236 -13.08 9.09 -11.01
CA GLY A 236 -13.02 10.51 -11.35
C GLY A 236 -14.12 11.36 -10.70
N THR A 237 -15.00 10.79 -9.85
CA THR A 237 -15.99 11.57 -9.10
C THR A 237 -15.28 12.57 -8.19
N LYS A 238 -15.61 13.84 -8.34
CA LYS A 238 -15.08 14.92 -7.51
C LYS A 238 -15.81 14.98 -6.18
N LEU A 239 -15.04 14.97 -5.11
CA LEU A 239 -15.52 15.01 -3.73
C LEU A 239 -14.92 16.20 -2.99
N THR A 240 -15.64 16.66 -1.98
CA THR A 240 -15.11 17.59 -0.97
C THR A 240 -14.89 16.81 0.32
N LEU A 241 -13.65 16.80 0.82
CA LEU A 241 -13.36 16.33 2.17
C LEU A 241 -13.36 17.52 3.12
N ALA A 242 -14.04 17.40 4.26
CA ALA A 242 -14.23 18.50 5.19
C ALA A 242 -13.93 18.10 6.63
N ASP A 243 -13.14 18.92 7.32
CA ASP A 243 -13.03 18.95 8.78
C ASP A 243 -13.51 20.32 9.31
N PRO A 244 -13.55 20.56 10.63
CA PRO A 244 -13.96 21.85 11.19
C PRO A 244 -13.10 23.05 10.76
N ARG A 245 -11.90 22.81 10.25
CA ARG A 245 -10.92 23.88 9.92
C ARG A 245 -10.85 24.16 8.43
N ARG A 246 -11.12 23.14 7.57
CA ARG A 246 -10.91 23.29 6.12
C ARG A 246 -11.75 22.34 5.29
N LYS A 247 -11.84 22.68 4.01
CA LYS A 247 -12.36 21.83 2.95
C LYS A 247 -11.31 21.67 1.87
N ILE A 248 -11.16 20.47 1.33
CA ILE A 248 -10.24 20.16 0.22
C ILE A 248 -10.99 19.41 -0.87
N GLN A 249 -10.57 19.62 -2.12
CA GLN A 249 -11.12 18.93 -3.28
C GLN A 249 -10.25 17.71 -3.59
N VAL A 250 -10.89 16.59 -3.88
CA VAL A 250 -10.25 15.33 -4.29
C VAL A 250 -11.08 14.67 -5.39
N GLU A 251 -10.54 13.66 -6.01
CA GLU A 251 -11.29 12.80 -6.94
C GLU A 251 -11.06 11.33 -6.64
N THR A 252 -12.08 10.51 -6.84
CA THR A 252 -11.95 9.05 -6.74
C THR A 252 -11.04 8.52 -7.84
N VAL A 253 -10.16 7.58 -7.50
CA VAL A 253 -9.19 7.00 -8.43
C VAL A 253 -9.09 5.49 -8.25
N THR A 254 -8.74 4.77 -9.30
CA THR A 254 -8.45 3.34 -9.24
C THR A 254 -6.99 3.06 -8.93
N ASP A 255 -6.11 4.02 -9.20
CA ASP A 255 -4.69 3.97 -8.90
C ASP A 255 -4.19 5.37 -8.49
N ILE A 256 -3.12 5.45 -7.66
CA ILE A 256 -2.59 6.72 -7.15
C ILE A 256 -1.16 6.92 -7.64
N ARG A 257 -0.19 6.19 -7.10
CA ARG A 257 1.21 6.34 -7.48
C ARG A 257 1.57 5.47 -8.70
N PRO A 258 1.78 6.05 -9.88
CA PRO A 258 2.16 5.29 -11.08
C PRO A 258 3.60 4.77 -10.98
N ALA A 259 3.94 3.84 -11.87
CA ALA A 259 5.28 3.28 -12.05
C ALA A 259 5.87 2.59 -10.80
N ARG A 260 5.02 2.04 -9.94
CA ARG A 260 5.44 1.22 -8.77
C ARG A 260 6.31 0.04 -9.21
N THR A 261 7.26 -0.34 -8.36
CA THR A 261 8.31 -1.29 -8.72
C THR A 261 8.10 -2.71 -8.18
N ALA A 262 7.12 -2.95 -7.31
CA ALA A 262 6.92 -4.24 -6.63
C ALA A 262 6.93 -5.47 -7.58
N ARG A 263 6.33 -5.33 -8.76
CA ARG A 263 6.21 -6.42 -9.75
C ARG A 263 7.33 -6.47 -10.79
N LYS A 264 8.25 -5.49 -10.78
CA LYS A 264 9.38 -5.50 -11.71
C LYS A 264 10.32 -6.67 -11.40
N LYS A 265 11.03 -7.17 -12.40
CA LYS A 265 12.02 -8.26 -12.22
C LYS A 265 13.05 -7.87 -11.15
N LEU A 266 13.43 -8.81 -10.27
CA LEU A 266 14.49 -8.57 -9.29
C LEU A 266 15.81 -8.21 -9.99
N GLY A 267 16.51 -7.22 -9.47
CA GLY A 267 17.77 -6.74 -10.02
C GLY A 267 17.66 -5.92 -11.33
N SER A 268 16.44 -5.56 -11.76
CA SER A 268 16.23 -4.69 -12.94
C SER A 268 16.18 -3.19 -12.62
N LEU A 269 16.47 -2.80 -11.36
CA LEU A 269 16.41 -1.42 -10.86
C LEU A 269 17.79 -0.91 -10.47
#